data_a598ec130ae0cf88ce959ab89f08f6c5
#
_entry.id   a598ec130ae0cf88ce959ab89f08f6c5
#
_cell.length_a   1.000
_cell.length_b   1.000
_cell.length_c   1.000
_cell.angle_alpha   90.00
_cell.angle_beta   90.00
_cell.angle_gamma   90.00
#
_symmetry.space_group_name_H-M   'P 1'
#
loop_
_entity.id
_entity.type
_entity.pdbx_description
1 polymer ?
#
loop_
_entity_poly.entity_id
_entity_poly.type
_entity_poly.pdbx_seq_one_letter_code
_entity_poly.pdbx_strand_id
1 'polypeptide(L)'
;MENKRKMFALIIVLASLGILALIFTDKARGEEGKLGLGVNYPGIQVRYGQMEFKVQFGALNTILAGRGYFPVCKIKSGDLSFNPYWGLEGGWILSSYLKGGFEAGGFSGVEMFFNPHISLNADIGIYIVDVWATGNMLDLGLITNLGVYYYF
;
A
#
# COMPACT_ATOMS: atom_id res chain seq x y z
N MET A 1 -4.02 11.79 -28.92
CA MET A 1 -2.79 11.68 -28.10
C MET A 1 -3.08 11.23 -26.66
N GLU A 2 -4.18 11.57 -26.05
CA GLU A 2 -4.57 11.23 -24.67
C GLU A 2 -4.69 9.71 -24.41
N ASN A 3 -5.30 8.94 -25.31
CA ASN A 3 -5.46 7.49 -25.16
C ASN A 3 -4.12 6.73 -25.14
N LYS A 4 -3.13 7.19 -25.89
CA LYS A 4 -1.80 6.54 -25.89
C LYS A 4 -1.07 6.74 -24.58
N ARG A 5 -1.20 7.90 -23.94
CA ARG A 5 -0.61 8.18 -22.61
C ARG A 5 -1.26 7.35 -21.51
N LYS A 6 -2.59 7.20 -21.54
CA LYS A 6 -3.33 6.34 -20.59
C LYS A 6 -2.94 4.87 -20.74
N MET A 7 -2.81 4.39 -21.97
CA MET A 7 -2.37 3.02 -22.23
C MET A 7 -0.92 2.80 -21.78
N PHE A 8 -0.04 3.78 -21.97
CA PHE A 8 1.35 3.68 -21.54
C PHE A 8 1.50 3.69 -20.01
N ALA A 9 0.73 4.53 -19.31
CA ALA A 9 0.66 4.53 -17.85
C ALA A 9 0.12 3.20 -17.31
N LEU A 10 -0.93 2.65 -17.91
CA LEU A 10 -1.49 1.34 -17.54
C LEU A 10 -0.46 0.21 -17.73
N ILE A 11 0.29 0.21 -18.82
CA ILE A 11 1.33 -0.78 -19.10
C ILE A 11 2.47 -0.67 -18.06
N ILE A 12 2.89 0.54 -17.70
CA ILE A 12 3.92 0.75 -16.66
C ILE A 12 3.43 0.24 -15.30
N VAL A 13 2.19 0.53 -14.92
CA VAL A 13 1.60 0.06 -13.65
C VAL A 13 1.47 -1.46 -13.65
N LEU A 14 1.00 -2.07 -14.73
CA LEU A 14 0.89 -3.52 -14.84
C LEU A 14 2.27 -4.20 -14.89
N ALA A 15 3.24 -3.61 -15.57
CA ALA A 15 4.61 -4.12 -15.61
C ALA A 15 5.30 -3.99 -14.24
N SER A 16 5.11 -2.88 -13.52
CA SER A 16 5.67 -2.71 -12.17
C SER A 16 5.01 -3.66 -11.16
N LEU A 17 3.71 -3.89 -11.26
CA LEU A 17 3.01 -4.91 -10.46
C LEU A 17 3.48 -6.33 -10.79
N GLY A 18 3.72 -6.63 -12.06
CA GLY A 18 4.25 -7.92 -12.51
C GLY A 18 5.68 -8.15 -12.05
N ILE A 19 6.56 -7.15 -12.15
CA ILE A 19 7.95 -7.21 -11.66
C ILE A 19 7.96 -7.33 -10.12
N LEU A 20 7.11 -6.58 -9.44
CA LEU A 20 6.91 -6.70 -8.00
C LEU A 20 6.51 -8.15 -7.64
N ALA A 21 5.52 -8.72 -8.30
CA ALA A 21 5.07 -10.09 -8.07
C ALA A 21 6.19 -11.12 -8.28
N LEU A 22 7.03 -10.95 -9.32
CA LEU A 22 8.14 -11.85 -9.61
C LEU A 22 9.27 -11.78 -8.57
N ILE A 23 9.58 -10.60 -8.04
CA ILE A 23 10.60 -10.41 -7.00
C ILE A 23 10.15 -11.04 -5.67
N PHE A 24 8.84 -11.09 -5.42
CA PHE A 24 8.28 -11.59 -4.16
C PHE A 24 8.05 -13.09 -4.12
N THR A 25 7.93 -13.78 -5.27
CA THR A 25 7.69 -15.23 -5.29
C THR A 25 8.85 -16.06 -4.72
N ASP A 26 10.09 -15.58 -4.83
CA ASP A 26 11.25 -16.31 -4.31
C ASP A 26 11.55 -16.07 -2.82
N LYS A 27 11.19 -14.92 -2.27
CA LYS A 27 11.40 -14.59 -0.84
C LYS A 27 10.22 -14.92 0.08
N ALA A 28 9.01 -15.10 -0.48
CA ALA A 28 7.80 -15.47 0.28
C ALA A 28 7.85 -16.89 0.88
N ARG A 29 8.89 -17.67 0.59
CA ARG A 29 9.11 -19.01 1.16
C ARG A 29 9.55 -19.02 2.64
N GLY A 30 9.83 -17.86 3.25
CA GLY A 30 10.38 -17.78 4.61
C GLY A 30 9.40 -17.43 5.73
N GLU A 31 8.27 -16.82 5.43
CA GLU A 31 7.18 -16.60 6.41
C GLU A 31 5.90 -17.18 5.82
N GLU A 32 5.28 -18.11 6.55
CA GLU A 32 3.99 -18.70 6.20
C GLU A 32 3.02 -17.58 5.82
N GLY A 33 2.59 -17.56 4.56
CA GLY A 33 1.71 -16.54 4.01
C GLY A 33 0.38 -16.54 4.74
N LYS A 34 0.28 -15.76 5.80
CA LYS A 34 -0.96 -15.55 6.54
C LYS A 34 -1.81 -14.54 5.81
N LEU A 35 -3.09 -14.85 5.71
CA LEU A 35 -4.08 -13.89 5.24
C LEU A 35 -4.45 -12.97 6.40
N GLY A 36 -4.30 -11.66 6.20
CA GLY A 36 -4.71 -10.62 7.14
C GLY A 36 -5.83 -9.78 6.56
N LEU A 37 -6.85 -9.52 7.36
CA LEU A 37 -7.87 -8.51 7.09
C LEU A 37 -7.66 -7.36 8.04
N GLY A 38 -7.65 -6.13 7.52
CA GLY A 38 -7.40 -4.95 8.32
C GLY A 38 -8.33 -3.79 7.99
N VAL A 39 -8.42 -2.90 8.97
CA VAL A 39 -9.00 -1.58 8.82
C VAL A 39 -7.90 -0.56 9.03
N ASN A 40 -7.78 0.38 8.11
CA ASN A 40 -6.97 1.57 8.27
C ASN A 40 -7.87 2.81 8.17
N TYR A 41 -7.44 3.91 8.73
CA TYR A 41 -8.19 5.15 8.54
C TYR A 41 -7.66 5.91 7.31
N PRO A 42 -8.53 6.21 6.34
CA PRO A 42 -9.97 5.85 6.23
C PRO A 42 -10.21 4.70 5.23
N GLY A 43 -10.08 3.43 5.60
CA GLY A 43 -10.30 2.35 4.63
C GLY A 43 -10.26 0.94 5.18
N ILE A 44 -10.24 0.00 4.25
CA ILE A 44 -10.09 -1.43 4.50
C ILE A 44 -8.91 -1.97 3.70
N GLN A 45 -8.31 -3.06 4.20
CA GLN A 45 -7.12 -3.63 3.59
C GLN A 45 -7.08 -5.14 3.76
N VAL A 46 -6.50 -5.81 2.77
CA VAL A 46 -6.27 -7.26 2.76
C VAL A 46 -4.79 -7.48 2.52
N ARG A 47 -4.13 -8.22 3.41
CA ARG A 47 -2.71 -8.55 3.29
C ARG A 47 -2.52 -10.05 3.13
N TYR A 48 -1.63 -10.44 2.25
CA TYR A 48 -1.14 -11.81 2.13
C TYR A 48 0.38 -11.80 2.01
N GLY A 49 1.05 -12.33 3.01
CA GLY A 49 2.51 -12.27 3.10
C GLY A 49 3.02 -10.82 3.10
N GLN A 50 3.82 -10.48 2.08
CA GLN A 50 4.40 -9.14 1.91
C GLN A 50 3.57 -8.22 0.99
N MET A 51 2.44 -8.68 0.49
CA MET A 51 1.57 -7.93 -0.42
C MET A 51 0.31 -7.49 0.31
N GLU A 52 -0.15 -6.28 0.02
CA GLU A 52 -1.38 -5.74 0.55
C GLU A 52 -2.17 -5.03 -0.54
N PHE A 53 -3.47 -5.21 -0.49
CA PHE A 53 -4.44 -4.39 -1.24
C PHE A 53 -5.25 -3.58 -0.26
N LYS A 54 -5.40 -2.29 -0.55
CA LYS A 54 -6.20 -1.39 0.26
C LYS A 54 -7.20 -0.62 -0.58
N VAL A 55 -8.33 -0.31 0.03
CA VAL A 55 -9.33 0.62 -0.47
C VAL A 55 -9.48 1.73 0.56
N GLN A 56 -9.16 2.95 0.19
CA GLN A 56 -9.30 4.13 1.04
C GLN A 56 -10.47 4.99 0.55
N PHE A 57 -11.28 5.44 1.50
CA PHE A 57 -12.47 6.26 1.23
C PHE A 57 -12.20 7.70 1.66
N GLY A 58 -12.03 8.59 0.70
CA GLY A 58 -12.03 10.03 0.94
C GLY A 58 -13.43 10.64 0.73
N ALA A 59 -13.60 11.90 1.12
CA ALA A 59 -14.88 12.59 0.95
C ALA A 59 -15.32 12.71 -0.52
N LEU A 60 -14.36 12.82 -1.44
CA LEU A 60 -14.59 13.09 -2.88
C LEU A 60 -13.90 12.05 -3.79
N ASN A 61 -13.18 11.12 -3.21
CA ASN A 61 -12.39 10.13 -3.96
C ASN A 61 -12.34 8.79 -3.24
N THR A 62 -12.03 7.75 -4.00
CA THR A 62 -11.68 6.43 -3.51
C THR A 62 -10.33 6.06 -4.09
N ILE A 63 -9.42 5.55 -3.28
CA ILE A 63 -8.11 5.09 -3.72
C ILE A 63 -8.08 3.58 -3.64
N LEU A 64 -7.71 2.94 -4.76
CA LEU A 64 -7.42 1.52 -4.83
C LEU A 64 -5.91 1.37 -4.94
N ALA A 65 -5.27 0.82 -3.94
CA ALA A 65 -3.81 0.71 -3.92
C ALA A 65 -3.31 -0.69 -3.62
N GLY A 66 -2.15 -1.00 -4.21
CA GLY A 66 -1.33 -2.16 -3.89
C GLY A 66 -0.06 -1.72 -3.19
N ARG A 67 0.33 -2.45 -2.14
CA ARG A 67 1.54 -2.20 -1.33
C ARG A 67 2.41 -3.43 -1.28
N GLY A 68 3.71 -3.22 -1.35
CA GLY A 68 4.72 -4.25 -1.07
C GLY A 68 5.50 -3.89 0.19
N TYR A 69 5.70 -4.84 1.09
CA TYR A 69 6.38 -4.67 2.37
C TYR A 69 7.71 -5.40 2.39
N PHE A 70 8.72 -4.74 2.94
CA PHE A 70 10.06 -5.29 3.13
C PHE A 70 10.42 -5.23 4.61
N PRO A 71 10.25 -6.33 5.36
CA PRO A 71 10.60 -6.35 6.77
C PRO A 71 12.12 -6.18 6.95
N VAL A 72 12.51 -5.39 7.94
CA VAL A 72 13.91 -5.11 8.26
C VAL A 72 14.43 -6.10 9.29
N CYS A 73 13.73 -6.22 10.41
CA CYS A 73 14.08 -7.13 11.50
C CYS A 73 12.84 -7.44 12.34
N LYS A 74 12.99 -8.36 13.29
CA LYS A 74 11.96 -8.68 14.27
C LYS A 74 12.51 -8.44 15.66
N ILE A 75 11.89 -7.54 16.41
CA ILE A 75 12.27 -7.16 17.76
C ILE A 75 11.20 -7.71 18.70
N LYS A 76 11.61 -8.53 19.67
CA LYS A 76 10.71 -9.04 20.71
C LYS A 76 10.96 -8.32 22.03
N SER A 77 9.88 -7.93 22.70
CA SER A 77 9.92 -7.32 24.03
C SER A 77 8.76 -7.89 24.85
N GLY A 78 9.05 -8.87 25.71
CA GLY A 78 8.04 -9.64 26.40
C GLY A 78 7.12 -10.37 25.41
N ASP A 79 5.80 -10.19 25.56
CA ASP A 79 4.79 -10.78 24.69
C ASP A 79 4.56 -9.99 23.40
N LEU A 80 5.16 -8.81 23.29
CA LEU A 80 5.03 -7.96 22.11
C LEU A 80 6.12 -8.26 21.09
N SER A 81 5.75 -8.20 19.80
CA SER A 81 6.70 -8.28 18.68
C SER A 81 6.55 -7.05 17.80
N PHE A 82 7.67 -6.40 17.50
CA PHE A 82 7.75 -5.23 16.65
C PHE A 82 8.50 -5.60 15.39
N ASN A 83 7.88 -5.34 14.23
CA ASN A 83 8.43 -5.60 12.92
C ASN A 83 8.55 -4.27 12.16
N PRO A 84 9.70 -3.57 12.25
CA PRO A 84 9.97 -2.43 11.38
C PRO A 84 10.01 -2.88 9.92
N TYR A 85 9.47 -2.06 9.05
CA TYR A 85 9.43 -2.32 7.62
C TYR A 85 9.59 -1.03 6.81
N TRP A 86 9.91 -1.20 5.55
CA TRP A 86 9.72 -0.19 4.52
C TRP A 86 8.93 -0.82 3.36
N GLY A 87 8.46 0.00 2.46
CA GLY A 87 7.67 -0.53 1.36
C GLY A 87 7.47 0.46 0.23
N LEU A 88 6.84 -0.04 -0.81
CA LEU A 88 6.41 0.73 -1.98
C LEU A 88 4.90 0.57 -2.13
N GLU A 89 4.28 1.63 -2.60
CA GLU A 89 2.84 1.68 -2.85
C GLU A 89 2.57 2.28 -4.22
N GLY A 90 1.56 1.74 -4.91
CA GLY A 90 1.01 2.34 -6.11
C GLY A 90 -0.50 2.20 -6.09
N GLY A 91 -1.21 3.27 -6.43
CA GLY A 91 -2.65 3.32 -6.33
C GLY A 91 -3.30 4.11 -7.45
N TRP A 92 -4.59 3.84 -7.62
CA TRP A 92 -5.47 4.51 -8.56
C TRP A 92 -6.49 5.34 -7.80
N ILE A 93 -6.59 6.62 -8.15
CA ILE A 93 -7.53 7.56 -7.54
C ILE A 93 -8.77 7.59 -8.42
N LEU A 94 -9.90 7.15 -7.87
CA LEU A 94 -11.22 7.24 -8.46
C LEU A 94 -11.94 8.44 -7.85
N SER A 95 -12.42 9.36 -8.66
CA SER A 95 -13.12 10.54 -8.19
C SER A 95 -14.39 10.78 -9.00
N SER A 96 -15.45 11.18 -8.30
CA SER A 96 -16.71 11.56 -8.93
C SER A 96 -16.66 12.95 -9.57
N TYR A 97 -15.72 13.80 -9.15
CA TYR A 97 -15.61 15.20 -9.59
C TYR A 97 -14.39 15.45 -10.49
N LEU A 98 -13.37 14.64 -10.37
CA LEU A 98 -12.13 14.72 -11.13
C LEU A 98 -12.04 13.55 -12.10
N LYS A 99 -11.24 13.67 -13.13
CA LYS A 99 -11.02 12.59 -14.10
C LYS A 99 -10.26 11.38 -13.52
N GLY A 100 -10.01 11.37 -12.23
CA GLY A 100 -9.21 10.38 -11.55
C GLY A 100 -7.74 10.77 -11.45
N GLY A 101 -6.88 9.80 -11.13
CA GLY A 101 -5.45 10.04 -10.96
C GLY A 101 -4.72 8.77 -10.56
N PHE A 102 -3.45 8.92 -10.24
CA PHE A 102 -2.68 7.85 -9.62
C PHE A 102 -1.81 8.41 -8.49
N GLU A 103 -1.41 7.53 -7.58
CA GLU A 103 -0.39 7.80 -6.60
C GLU A 103 0.67 6.70 -6.63
N ALA A 104 1.90 7.08 -6.35
CA ALA A 104 2.99 6.13 -6.15
C ALA A 104 3.98 6.69 -5.13
N GLY A 105 4.48 5.85 -4.25
CA GLY A 105 5.39 6.32 -3.21
C GLY A 105 6.11 5.23 -2.47
N GLY A 106 6.97 5.68 -1.57
CA GLY A 106 7.67 4.84 -0.61
C GLY A 106 7.26 5.20 0.81
N PHE A 107 7.21 4.20 1.67
CA PHE A 107 6.83 4.35 3.06
C PHE A 107 7.72 3.53 3.98
N SER A 108 7.75 3.91 5.25
CA SER A 108 8.36 3.13 6.31
C SER A 108 7.48 3.16 7.55
N GLY A 109 7.55 2.10 8.35
CA GLY A 109 6.70 1.98 9.50
C GLY A 109 7.08 0.83 10.42
N VAL A 110 6.20 0.58 11.37
CA VAL A 110 6.32 -0.52 12.30
C VAL A 110 4.98 -1.23 12.45
N GLU A 111 5.02 -2.54 12.48
CA GLU A 111 3.89 -3.39 12.84
C GLU A 111 4.15 -4.01 14.20
N MET A 112 3.25 -3.80 15.13
CA MET A 112 3.30 -4.31 16.48
C MET A 112 2.27 -5.43 16.64
N PHE A 113 2.73 -6.64 16.95
CA PHE A 113 1.88 -7.79 17.22
C PHE A 113 1.62 -7.91 18.72
N PHE A 114 0.34 -7.94 19.09
CA PHE A 114 -0.12 -8.23 20.45
C PHE A 114 -0.21 -9.74 20.70
N ASN A 115 -0.53 -10.48 19.63
CA ASN A 115 -0.58 -11.93 19.59
C ASN A 115 -0.42 -12.39 18.12
N PRO A 116 -0.38 -13.70 17.81
CA PRO A 116 -0.21 -14.19 16.43
C PRO A 116 -1.32 -13.78 15.44
N HIS A 117 -2.44 -13.27 15.94
CA HIS A 117 -3.61 -12.93 15.13
C HIS A 117 -3.90 -11.44 15.03
N ILE A 118 -3.42 -10.61 15.97
CA ILE A 118 -3.75 -9.20 16.02
C ILE A 118 -2.51 -8.35 15.98
N SER A 119 -2.45 -7.42 15.05
CA SER A 119 -1.42 -6.40 14.98
C SER A 119 -1.98 -4.98 14.81
N LEU A 120 -1.17 -4.02 15.23
CA LEU A 120 -1.31 -2.59 14.94
C LEU A 120 -0.16 -2.20 14.03
N ASN A 121 -0.44 -1.51 12.95
CA ASN A 121 0.57 -0.93 12.08
C ASN A 121 0.47 0.59 12.05
N ALA A 122 1.62 1.24 11.98
CA ALA A 122 1.75 2.67 11.74
C ALA A 122 2.87 2.91 10.74
N ASP A 123 2.58 3.70 9.72
CA ASP A 123 3.58 4.07 8.72
C ASP A 123 3.43 5.53 8.26
N ILE A 124 4.53 6.03 7.71
CA ILE A 124 4.65 7.34 7.09
C ILE A 124 5.35 7.17 5.74
N GLY A 125 4.87 7.87 4.73
CA GLY A 125 5.41 7.76 3.38
C GLY A 125 5.39 9.06 2.61
N ILE A 126 6.22 9.12 1.57
CA ILE A 126 6.28 10.21 0.61
C ILE A 126 5.73 9.68 -0.72
N TYR A 127 4.76 10.39 -1.28
CA TYR A 127 4.03 9.98 -2.46
C TYR A 127 4.02 11.08 -3.51
N ILE A 128 4.15 10.66 -4.75
CA ILE A 128 3.84 11.48 -5.92
C ILE A 128 2.38 11.19 -6.26
N VAL A 129 1.59 12.25 -6.34
CA VAL A 129 0.15 12.19 -6.66
C VAL A 129 -0.08 12.97 -7.94
N ASP A 130 -0.63 12.32 -8.95
CA ASP A 130 -1.04 12.94 -10.22
C ASP A 130 -2.56 12.88 -10.35
N VAL A 131 -3.20 14.03 -10.27
CA VAL A 131 -4.65 14.16 -10.39
C VAL A 131 -4.99 14.71 -11.76
N TRP A 132 -5.80 13.97 -12.51
CA TRP A 132 -6.25 14.35 -13.86
C TRP A 132 -7.44 15.32 -13.79
N ALA A 133 -7.14 16.54 -13.45
CA ALA A 133 -8.06 17.68 -13.53
C ALA A 133 -7.91 18.41 -14.89
N THR A 134 -8.57 19.55 -15.04
CA THR A 134 -8.44 20.46 -16.21
C THR A 134 -7.04 21.06 -16.41
N GLY A 135 -6.09 20.75 -15.54
CA GLY A 135 -4.65 20.96 -15.65
C GLY A 135 -3.99 19.89 -14.83
N ASN A 136 -3.19 19.02 -15.43
CA ASN A 136 -2.47 17.96 -14.71
C ASN A 136 -1.72 18.57 -13.53
N MET A 137 -2.09 18.17 -12.33
CA MET A 137 -1.42 18.58 -11.09
C MET A 137 -0.62 17.40 -10.57
N LEU A 138 0.70 17.53 -10.68
CA LEU A 138 1.62 16.63 -10.02
C LEU A 138 1.98 17.25 -8.67
N ASP A 139 1.73 16.55 -7.60
CA ASP A 139 2.01 17.00 -6.24
C ASP A 139 2.83 15.96 -5.47
N LEU A 140 3.55 16.44 -4.47
CA LEU A 140 4.30 15.61 -3.53
C LEU A 140 3.61 15.67 -2.17
N GLY A 141 3.12 14.53 -1.71
CA GLY A 141 2.38 14.40 -0.46
C GLY A 141 3.12 13.59 0.59
N LEU A 142 2.92 13.97 1.86
CA LEU A 142 3.26 13.15 3.01
C LEU A 142 1.99 12.45 3.48
N ILE A 143 2.01 11.12 3.53
CA ILE A 143 0.86 10.31 3.94
C ILE A 143 1.23 9.50 5.17
N THR A 144 0.34 9.46 6.15
CA THR A 144 0.44 8.63 7.34
C THR A 144 -0.70 7.62 7.34
N ASN A 145 -0.40 6.38 7.70
CA ASN A 145 -1.41 5.34 7.88
C ASN A 145 -1.34 4.77 9.29
N LEU A 146 -2.51 4.48 9.84
CA LEU A 146 -2.66 3.74 11.08
C LEU A 146 -3.73 2.67 10.86
N GLY A 147 -3.40 1.43 11.14
CA GLY A 147 -4.31 0.32 10.88
C GLY A 147 -4.20 -0.80 11.90
N VAL A 148 -5.25 -1.60 11.95
CA VAL A 148 -5.33 -2.83 12.76
C VAL A 148 -5.60 -3.99 11.83
N TYR A 149 -4.89 -5.10 12.02
CA TYR A 149 -5.08 -6.34 11.27
C TYR A 149 -5.51 -7.47 12.18
N TYR A 150 -6.32 -8.36 11.59
CA TYR A 150 -6.56 -9.70 12.09
C TYR A 150 -6.00 -10.71 11.09
N TYR A 151 -5.14 -11.61 11.54
CA TYR A 151 -4.51 -12.67 10.76
C TYR A 151 -5.14 -14.03 11.07
N PHE A 152 -5.41 -14.79 10.01
CA PHE A 152 -6.00 -16.13 10.06
C PHE A 152 -4.94 -17.24 10.10
#